data_8ee34b3994de0535f555c155532f1b4a
#
_entry.id   8ee34b3994de0535f555c155532f1b4a
#
_cell.length_a   1.000
_cell.length_b   1.000
_cell.length_c   1.000
_cell.angle_alpha   90.00
_cell.angle_beta   90.00
_cell.angle_gamma   90.00
#
_symmetry.space_group_name_H-M   'P 1'
#
loop_
_entity.id
_entity.type
_entity.pdbx_description
1 polymer ?
#
loop_
_entity_poly.entity_id
_entity_poly.type
_entity_poly.pdbx_seq_one_letter_code
_entity_poly.pdbx_strand_id
1 'polypeptide(L)'
;NKPVQYITGETYFYNDKFLTPPGVFIPRPETELLVDCAVEFLSKSKDNLRIIDFCTGSGCILLSIAKKFPNHEYIGIDKSEIAIKTAKKNRKLLGLKNVQFFNQDIFKYNQSKGDLLMCNPPYLSNHEIENLEQSVKENDPLSALTDFKNGTSFYKHLISNFNKLVKKNGIMLLEIPFS
;
A
#
# COMPACT_ATOMS: atom_id res chain seq x y z
N ASN A 1 16.51 -15.23 12.62
CA ASN A 1 16.29 -13.99 13.41
C ASN A 1 14.96 -13.36 13.02
N LYS A 2 14.03 -13.21 13.99
CA LYS A 2 12.73 -12.59 13.75
C LYS A 2 12.85 -11.07 13.83
N PRO A 3 12.31 -10.28 12.86
CA PRO A 3 12.29 -8.82 12.95
C PRO A 3 11.62 -8.33 14.24
N VAL A 4 12.16 -7.27 14.84
CA VAL A 4 11.64 -6.72 16.10
C VAL A 4 10.17 -6.30 15.95
N GLN A 5 9.77 -5.81 14.80
CA GLN A 5 8.39 -5.41 14.48
C GLN A 5 7.41 -6.58 14.58
N TYR A 6 7.81 -7.79 14.19
CA TYR A 6 6.97 -8.99 14.36
C TYR A 6 6.99 -9.56 15.79
N ILE A 7 7.96 -9.14 16.61
CA ILE A 7 7.99 -9.48 18.04
C ILE A 7 7.05 -8.56 18.82
N THR A 8 7.14 -7.25 18.54
CA THR A 8 6.32 -6.21 19.19
C THR A 8 4.91 -6.12 18.60
N GLY A 9 4.74 -6.56 17.34
CA GLY A 9 3.48 -6.43 16.59
C GLY A 9 3.23 -5.04 16.03
N GLU A 10 4.22 -4.15 16.05
CA GLU A 10 4.05 -2.75 15.67
C GLU A 10 5.32 -2.17 15.03
N THR A 11 5.15 -1.12 14.23
CA THR A 11 6.24 -0.34 13.61
C THR A 11 5.89 1.14 13.58
N TYR A 12 6.90 1.97 13.37
CA TYR A 12 6.72 3.39 13.06
C TYR A 12 6.84 3.59 11.55
N PHE A 13 5.95 4.42 11.00
CA PHE A 13 5.94 4.83 9.60
C PHE A 13 5.37 6.24 9.51
N TYR A 14 6.06 7.15 8.84
CA TYR A 14 5.64 8.55 8.64
C TYR A 14 5.18 9.26 9.93
N ASN A 15 5.97 9.09 11.01
CA ASN A 15 5.74 9.62 12.36
C ASN A 15 4.54 9.04 13.14
N ASP A 16 3.87 8.03 12.62
CA ASP A 16 2.78 7.35 13.31
C ASP A 16 3.15 5.90 13.63
N LYS A 17 2.51 5.35 14.67
CA LYS A 17 2.61 3.95 15.04
C LYS A 17 1.55 3.13 14.34
N PHE A 18 1.97 2.03 13.71
CA PHE A 18 1.11 1.08 13.02
C PHE A 18 1.27 -0.34 13.56
N LEU A 19 0.17 -1.04 13.71
CA LEU A 19 0.18 -2.48 13.95
C LEU A 19 0.68 -3.20 12.67
N THR A 20 1.61 -4.13 12.88
CA THR A 20 2.17 -4.98 11.83
C THR A 20 2.39 -6.40 12.35
N PRO A 21 1.30 -7.14 12.63
CA PRO A 21 1.41 -8.51 13.14
C PRO A 21 2.03 -9.43 12.07
N PRO A 22 2.54 -10.60 12.46
CA PRO A 22 2.99 -11.61 11.50
C PRO A 22 1.95 -11.87 10.40
N GLY A 23 2.43 -11.96 9.15
CA GLY A 23 1.58 -12.09 7.96
C GLY A 23 1.13 -10.77 7.33
N VAL A 24 1.53 -9.63 7.89
CA VAL A 24 1.37 -8.29 7.28
C VAL A 24 2.76 -7.73 6.99
N PHE A 25 2.98 -7.24 5.77
CA PHE A 25 4.25 -6.66 5.36
C PHE A 25 4.65 -5.47 6.26
N ILE A 26 5.92 -5.47 6.72
CA ILE A 26 6.46 -4.36 7.49
C ILE A 26 6.81 -3.22 6.52
N PRO A 27 6.18 -2.03 6.65
CA PRO A 27 6.51 -0.89 5.79
C PRO A 27 8.00 -0.58 5.82
N ARG A 28 8.59 -0.30 4.67
CA ARG A 28 9.98 0.09 4.54
C ARG A 28 10.10 1.62 4.57
N PRO A 29 11.23 2.17 5.07
CA PRO A 29 11.44 3.62 5.10
C PRO A 29 11.32 4.27 3.72
N GLU A 30 11.80 3.60 2.67
CA GLU A 30 11.75 4.08 1.28
C GLU A 30 10.32 4.33 0.80
N THR A 31 9.35 3.58 1.31
CA THR A 31 7.92 3.74 1.00
C THR A 31 7.37 5.10 1.48
N GLU A 32 8.04 5.79 2.41
CA GLU A 32 7.63 7.13 2.85
C GLU A 32 7.71 8.16 1.70
N LEU A 33 8.59 7.94 0.72
CA LEU A 33 8.66 8.77 -0.48
C LEU A 33 7.34 8.76 -1.28
N LEU A 34 6.64 7.62 -1.31
CA LEU A 34 5.33 7.52 -1.95
C LEU A 34 4.30 8.42 -1.26
N VAL A 35 4.36 8.51 0.08
CA VAL A 35 3.53 9.45 0.86
C VAL A 35 3.89 10.89 0.55
N ASP A 36 5.18 11.23 0.47
CA ASP A 36 5.62 12.59 0.15
C ASP A 36 5.15 13.05 -1.23
N CYS A 37 5.27 12.20 -2.25
CA CYS A 37 4.74 12.47 -3.59
C CYS A 37 3.21 12.69 -3.58
N ALA A 38 2.48 11.88 -2.81
CA ALA A 38 1.04 12.04 -2.66
C ALA A 38 0.67 13.34 -1.94
N VAL A 39 1.39 13.70 -0.88
CA VAL A 39 1.23 14.96 -0.14
C VAL A 39 1.48 16.15 -1.06
N GLU A 40 2.52 16.13 -1.89
CA GLU A 40 2.80 17.17 -2.86
C GLU A 40 1.65 17.35 -3.86
N PHE A 41 1.11 16.27 -4.39
CA PHE A 41 -0.04 16.31 -5.30
C PHE A 41 -1.29 16.88 -4.63
N LEU A 42 -1.63 16.40 -3.43
CA LEU A 42 -2.84 16.79 -2.71
C LEU A 42 -2.77 18.24 -2.21
N SER A 43 -1.58 18.73 -1.84
CA SER A 43 -1.41 20.12 -1.39
C SER A 43 -1.74 21.17 -2.45
N LYS A 44 -1.70 20.79 -3.73
CA LYS A 44 -2.04 21.64 -4.88
C LYS A 44 -3.52 21.53 -5.26
N SER A 45 -4.26 20.64 -4.62
CA SER A 45 -5.68 20.39 -4.94
C SER A 45 -6.60 21.11 -3.97
N LYS A 46 -7.72 21.62 -4.49
CA LYS A 46 -8.79 22.26 -3.70
C LYS A 46 -10.04 21.39 -3.57
N ASP A 47 -10.14 20.35 -4.38
CA ASP A 47 -11.36 19.54 -4.49
C ASP A 47 -11.34 18.34 -3.54
N ASN A 48 -12.50 17.79 -3.25
CA ASN A 48 -12.67 16.53 -2.55
C ASN A 48 -12.33 15.37 -3.52
N LEU A 49 -11.10 14.87 -3.43
CA LEU A 49 -10.57 13.84 -4.31
C LEU A 49 -10.85 12.43 -3.77
N ARG A 50 -10.85 11.45 -4.67
CA ARG A 50 -10.83 10.03 -4.35
C ARG A 50 -9.41 9.49 -4.49
N ILE A 51 -8.87 8.99 -3.38
CA ILE A 51 -7.55 8.40 -3.28
C ILE A 51 -7.70 6.89 -3.11
N ILE A 52 -7.03 6.12 -3.96
CA ILE A 52 -7.05 4.66 -3.94
C ILE A 52 -5.63 4.15 -3.68
N ASP A 53 -5.50 3.21 -2.75
CA ASP A 53 -4.24 2.53 -2.42
C ASP A 53 -4.39 1.03 -2.66
N PHE A 54 -3.72 0.51 -3.67
CA PHE A 54 -3.67 -0.90 -3.99
C PHE A 54 -2.50 -1.59 -3.29
N CYS A 55 -2.71 -2.83 -2.88
CA CYS A 55 -1.77 -3.58 -2.03
C CYS A 55 -1.52 -2.82 -0.71
N THR A 56 -2.59 -2.32 -0.09
CA THR A 56 -2.53 -1.37 1.02
C THR A 56 -1.87 -1.92 2.30
N GLY A 57 -1.73 -3.24 2.45
CA GLY A 57 -1.07 -3.88 3.58
C GLY A 57 -1.65 -3.46 4.93
N SER A 58 -0.82 -2.92 5.80
CA SER A 58 -1.23 -2.36 7.10
C SER A 58 -2.06 -1.07 7.00
N GLY A 59 -2.20 -0.51 5.79
CA GLY A 59 -2.84 0.77 5.52
C GLY A 59 -1.96 1.98 5.79
N CYS A 60 -0.67 1.80 6.07
CA CYS A 60 0.22 2.86 6.52
C CYS A 60 0.31 4.04 5.54
N ILE A 61 0.45 3.79 4.22
CA ILE A 61 0.50 4.83 3.19
C ILE A 61 -0.80 5.65 3.23
N LEU A 62 -1.93 4.97 3.04
CA LEU A 62 -3.24 5.62 2.92
C LEU A 62 -3.63 6.38 4.18
N LEU A 63 -3.39 5.81 5.37
CA LEU A 63 -3.77 6.40 6.65
C LEU A 63 -2.89 7.61 6.99
N SER A 64 -1.59 7.58 6.67
CA SER A 64 -0.71 8.74 6.86
C SER A 64 -1.16 9.94 6.03
N ILE A 65 -1.62 9.71 4.81
CA ILE A 65 -2.16 10.75 3.94
C ILE A 65 -3.52 11.23 4.44
N ALA A 66 -4.43 10.31 4.80
CA ALA A 66 -5.77 10.64 5.28
C ALA A 66 -5.75 11.48 6.55
N LYS A 67 -4.75 11.29 7.42
CA LYS A 67 -4.54 12.10 8.61
C LYS A 67 -4.20 13.56 8.29
N LYS A 68 -3.40 13.79 7.23
CA LYS A 68 -3.00 15.14 6.79
C LYS A 68 -4.10 15.85 5.99
N PHE A 69 -4.87 15.11 5.20
CA PHE A 69 -5.90 15.64 4.31
C PHE A 69 -7.26 15.01 4.58
N PRO A 70 -7.94 15.37 5.69
CA PRO A 70 -9.14 14.66 6.16
C PRO A 70 -10.37 14.83 5.26
N ASN A 71 -10.35 15.76 4.29
CA ASN A 71 -11.51 16.11 3.48
C ASN A 71 -11.61 15.35 2.15
N HIS A 72 -10.85 14.27 1.97
CA HIS A 72 -10.90 13.41 0.79
C HIS A 72 -11.53 12.05 1.10
N GLU A 73 -11.88 11.30 0.06
CA GLU A 73 -12.35 9.91 0.13
C GLU A 73 -11.16 8.96 -0.06
N TYR A 74 -11.00 8.00 0.84
CA TYR A 74 -9.87 7.08 0.86
C TYR A 74 -10.33 5.63 0.78
N ILE A 75 -9.75 4.88 -0.16
CA ILE A 75 -10.08 3.47 -0.42
C ILE A 75 -8.78 2.66 -0.45
N GLY A 76 -8.61 1.75 0.50
CA GLY A 76 -7.51 0.79 0.51
C GLY A 76 -7.97 -0.60 0.10
N ILE A 77 -7.20 -1.26 -0.75
CA ILE A 77 -7.52 -2.58 -1.30
C ILE A 77 -6.33 -3.51 -1.13
N ASP A 78 -6.62 -4.69 -0.61
CA ASP A 78 -5.65 -5.78 -0.51
C ASP A 78 -6.37 -7.13 -0.62
N LYS A 79 -5.71 -8.12 -1.23
CA LYS A 79 -6.24 -9.48 -1.28
C LYS A 79 -6.06 -10.26 0.02
N SER A 80 -5.16 -9.80 0.89
CA SER A 80 -4.88 -10.42 2.19
C SER A 80 -5.92 -10.00 3.22
N GLU A 81 -6.69 -10.95 3.74
CA GLU A 81 -7.68 -10.67 4.77
C GLU A 81 -7.05 -10.16 6.07
N ILE A 82 -5.85 -10.69 6.43
CA ILE A 82 -5.12 -10.24 7.62
C ILE A 82 -4.62 -8.79 7.45
N ALA A 83 -4.16 -8.42 6.26
CA ALA A 83 -3.78 -7.05 5.94
C ALA A 83 -4.98 -6.10 6.13
N ILE A 84 -6.12 -6.41 5.54
CA ILE A 84 -7.35 -5.60 5.67
C ILE A 84 -7.85 -5.51 7.12
N LYS A 85 -7.81 -6.60 7.88
CA LYS A 85 -8.15 -6.58 9.32
C LYS A 85 -7.21 -5.67 10.08
N THR A 86 -5.93 -5.68 9.75
CA THR A 86 -4.90 -4.84 10.37
C THR A 86 -5.08 -3.37 10.00
N ALA A 87 -5.28 -3.05 8.72
CA ALA A 87 -5.55 -1.70 8.24
C ALA A 87 -6.79 -1.08 8.92
N LYS A 88 -7.87 -1.86 9.10
CA LYS A 88 -9.07 -1.42 9.84
C LYS A 88 -8.78 -1.13 11.32
N LYS A 89 -7.90 -1.90 11.97
CA LYS A 89 -7.46 -1.62 13.35
C LYS A 89 -6.63 -0.35 13.41
N ASN A 90 -5.66 -0.17 12.50
CA ASN A 90 -4.83 1.02 12.40
C ASN A 90 -5.67 2.28 12.16
N ARG A 91 -6.64 2.21 11.24
CA ARG A 91 -7.63 3.29 11.04
C ARG A 91 -8.32 3.69 12.35
N LYS A 92 -8.76 2.70 13.14
CA LYS A 92 -9.43 2.95 14.42
C LYS A 92 -8.49 3.60 15.44
N LEU A 93 -7.25 3.13 15.52
CA LEU A 93 -6.22 3.69 16.42
C LEU A 93 -5.92 5.15 16.10
N LEU A 94 -5.91 5.50 14.81
CA LEU A 94 -5.68 6.88 14.34
C LEU A 94 -6.96 7.75 14.34
N GLY A 95 -8.11 7.20 14.72
CA GLY A 95 -9.37 7.95 14.81
C GLY A 95 -9.97 8.38 13.47
N LEU A 96 -9.54 7.79 12.36
CA LEU A 96 -9.95 8.19 11.01
C LEU A 96 -11.29 7.56 10.61
N LYS A 97 -12.20 8.37 10.02
CA LYS A 97 -13.56 7.93 9.65
C LYS A 97 -13.78 7.84 8.14
N ASN A 98 -13.06 8.61 7.37
CA ASN A 98 -13.19 8.79 5.91
C ASN A 98 -12.38 7.79 5.08
N VAL A 99 -11.89 6.71 5.68
CA VAL A 99 -11.09 5.67 5.02
C VAL A 99 -11.86 4.36 5.02
N GLN A 100 -11.95 3.71 3.87
CA GLN A 100 -12.56 2.39 3.70
C GLN A 100 -11.53 1.37 3.24
N PHE A 101 -11.66 0.12 3.69
CA PHE A 101 -10.77 -0.98 3.31
C PHE A 101 -11.58 -2.17 2.82
N PHE A 102 -11.20 -2.71 1.65
CA PHE A 102 -11.86 -3.83 0.99
C PHE A 102 -10.87 -4.97 0.74
N ASN A 103 -11.32 -6.19 1.08
CA ASN A 103 -10.58 -7.41 0.74
C ASN A 103 -10.92 -7.80 -0.70
N GLN A 104 -10.04 -7.46 -1.62
CA GLN A 104 -10.26 -7.68 -3.05
C GLN A 104 -8.93 -7.84 -3.79
N ASP A 105 -8.93 -8.69 -4.81
CA ASP A 105 -7.82 -8.79 -5.76
C ASP A 105 -7.85 -7.61 -6.74
N ILE A 106 -6.75 -6.87 -6.84
CA ILE A 106 -6.64 -5.70 -7.73
C ILE A 106 -6.78 -6.08 -9.20
N PHE A 107 -6.42 -7.30 -9.60
CA PHE A 107 -6.61 -7.79 -10.97
C PHE A 107 -8.10 -7.92 -11.35
N LYS A 108 -8.99 -7.96 -10.36
CA LYS A 108 -10.46 -8.03 -10.53
C LYS A 108 -11.15 -6.71 -10.17
N TYR A 109 -10.38 -5.67 -9.91
CA TYR A 109 -10.94 -4.38 -9.55
C TYR A 109 -11.64 -3.71 -10.76
N ASN A 110 -12.92 -3.39 -10.61
CA ASN A 110 -13.75 -2.79 -11.66
C ASN A 110 -14.71 -1.71 -11.11
N GLN A 111 -14.37 -1.13 -9.96
CA GLN A 111 -15.24 -0.18 -9.28
C GLN A 111 -14.99 1.27 -9.77
N SER A 112 -14.68 2.15 -8.85
CA SER A 112 -14.55 3.58 -9.14
C SER A 112 -13.11 3.96 -9.49
N LYS A 113 -12.95 4.95 -10.38
CA LYS A 113 -11.65 5.56 -10.68
C LYS A 113 -11.20 6.49 -9.55
N GLY A 114 -9.88 6.53 -9.30
CA GLY A 114 -9.25 7.48 -8.40
C GLY A 114 -8.78 8.76 -9.10
N ASP A 115 -8.71 9.84 -8.35
CA ASP A 115 -7.96 11.04 -8.73
C ASP A 115 -6.47 10.84 -8.48
N LEU A 116 -6.15 10.08 -7.41
CA LEU A 116 -4.84 9.56 -7.10
C LEU A 116 -4.96 8.06 -6.87
N LEU A 117 -4.15 7.27 -7.57
CA LEU A 117 -3.98 5.85 -7.33
C LEU A 117 -2.54 5.61 -6.88
N MET A 118 -2.37 4.91 -5.78
CA MET A 118 -1.06 4.53 -5.26
C MET A 118 -0.94 3.01 -5.21
N CYS A 119 0.27 2.50 -5.35
CA CYS A 119 0.55 1.09 -5.13
C CYS A 119 2.03 0.88 -4.81
N ASN A 120 2.29 0.18 -3.71
CA ASN A 120 3.55 -0.53 -3.47
C ASN A 120 3.28 -2.03 -3.72
N PRO A 121 3.47 -2.51 -4.95
CA PRO A 121 3.10 -3.88 -5.32
C PRO A 121 4.20 -4.87 -4.94
N PRO A 122 3.88 -6.18 -4.86
CA PRO A 122 4.90 -7.23 -4.87
C PRO A 122 5.69 -7.19 -6.18
N TYR A 123 6.98 -6.84 -6.12
CA TYR A 123 7.82 -6.58 -7.30
C TYR A 123 9.02 -7.53 -7.46
N LEU A 124 9.29 -8.38 -6.47
CA LEU A 124 10.42 -9.29 -6.59
C LEU A 124 10.11 -10.45 -7.53
N SER A 125 11.08 -10.75 -8.39
CA SER A 125 11.07 -11.96 -9.21
C SER A 125 11.36 -13.20 -8.37
N ASN A 126 11.06 -14.39 -8.89
CA ASN A 126 11.41 -15.64 -8.21
C ASN A 126 12.92 -15.77 -7.98
N HIS A 127 13.75 -15.30 -8.90
CA HIS A 127 15.20 -15.31 -8.75
C HIS A 127 15.68 -14.38 -7.62
N GLU A 128 15.08 -13.20 -7.48
CA GLU A 128 15.43 -12.27 -6.37
C GLU A 128 15.01 -12.83 -5.02
N ILE A 129 13.87 -13.54 -4.93
CA ILE A 129 13.44 -14.22 -3.70
C ILE A 129 14.48 -15.23 -3.22
N GLU A 130 15.14 -15.95 -4.13
CA GLU A 130 16.19 -16.94 -3.77
C GLU A 130 17.41 -16.27 -3.11
N ASN A 131 17.66 -14.99 -3.39
CA ASN A 131 18.80 -14.22 -2.90
C ASN A 131 18.48 -13.27 -1.74
N LEU A 132 17.23 -13.25 -1.26
CA LEU A 132 16.86 -12.42 -0.11
C LEU A 132 17.55 -12.90 1.17
N GLU A 133 17.70 -11.96 2.10
CA GLU A 133 18.11 -12.27 3.46
C GLU A 133 17.17 -13.31 4.10
N GLN A 134 17.75 -14.23 4.86
CA GLN A 134 17.01 -15.29 5.54
C GLN A 134 15.87 -14.75 6.42
N SER A 135 16.13 -13.64 7.12
CA SER A 135 15.16 -12.99 8.00
C SER A 135 13.89 -12.53 7.25
N VAL A 136 14.04 -12.03 6.03
CA VAL A 136 12.93 -11.61 5.16
C VAL A 136 12.16 -12.82 4.64
N LYS A 137 12.90 -13.85 4.13
CA LYS A 137 12.28 -15.08 3.63
C LYS A 137 11.41 -15.81 4.64
N GLU A 138 11.86 -15.84 5.89
CA GLU A 138 11.21 -16.61 6.96
C GLU A 138 10.04 -15.86 7.60
N ASN A 139 10.01 -14.54 7.53
CA ASN A 139 9.08 -13.76 8.33
C ASN A 139 8.10 -12.92 7.52
N ASP A 140 8.51 -12.35 6.39
CA ASP A 140 7.62 -11.55 5.55
C ASP A 140 6.70 -12.43 4.71
N PRO A 141 5.43 -12.04 4.50
CA PRO A 141 4.52 -12.81 3.65
C PRO A 141 4.99 -12.80 2.19
N LEU A 142 5.34 -13.95 1.63
CA LEU A 142 5.82 -14.07 0.25
C LEU A 142 4.88 -13.40 -0.76
N SER A 143 3.57 -13.46 -0.54
CA SER A 143 2.59 -12.81 -1.40
C SER A 143 2.64 -11.28 -1.40
N ALA A 144 3.36 -10.67 -0.44
CA ALA A 144 3.62 -9.23 -0.41
C ALA A 144 4.98 -8.86 -1.02
N LEU A 145 5.82 -9.86 -1.33
CA LEU A 145 7.16 -9.66 -1.89
C LEU A 145 7.19 -9.92 -3.40
N THR A 146 6.48 -10.95 -3.87
CA THR A 146 6.60 -11.42 -5.25
C THR A 146 5.24 -11.68 -5.91
N ASP A 147 5.20 -11.51 -7.23
CA ASP A 147 4.10 -11.95 -8.10
C ASP A 147 4.19 -13.43 -8.48
N PHE A 148 5.15 -14.16 -7.91
CA PHE A 148 5.50 -15.56 -8.22
C PHE A 148 5.91 -15.78 -9.70
N LYS A 149 6.41 -14.73 -10.37
CA LYS A 149 6.89 -14.72 -11.76
C LYS A 149 8.18 -13.90 -11.88
N ASN A 150 8.11 -12.83 -12.64
CA ASN A 150 9.26 -11.94 -12.92
C ASN A 150 9.14 -10.55 -12.26
N GLY A 151 8.25 -10.38 -11.28
CA GLY A 151 8.07 -9.13 -10.56
C GLY A 151 7.32 -8.02 -11.31
N THR A 152 6.88 -8.26 -12.55
CA THR A 152 6.32 -7.20 -13.41
C THR A 152 4.80 -7.27 -13.62
N SER A 153 4.12 -8.31 -13.11
CA SER A 153 2.69 -8.54 -13.40
C SER A 153 1.79 -7.40 -12.91
N PHE A 154 2.07 -6.87 -11.74
CA PHE A 154 1.31 -5.76 -11.16
C PHE A 154 1.49 -4.48 -12.00
N TYR A 155 2.71 -4.12 -12.36
CA TYR A 155 3.00 -2.95 -13.19
C TYR A 155 2.33 -3.04 -14.56
N LYS A 156 2.43 -4.20 -15.23
CA LYS A 156 1.76 -4.43 -16.51
C LYS A 156 0.25 -4.25 -16.39
N HIS A 157 -0.37 -4.82 -15.34
CA HIS A 157 -1.80 -4.68 -15.11
C HIS A 157 -2.20 -3.21 -14.88
N LEU A 158 -1.50 -2.51 -13.98
CA LEU A 158 -1.80 -1.14 -13.61
C LEU A 158 -1.65 -0.18 -14.79
N ILE A 159 -0.54 -0.28 -15.53
CA ILE A 159 -0.27 0.58 -16.69
C ILE A 159 -1.27 0.31 -17.82
N SER A 160 -1.54 -0.97 -18.15
CA SER A 160 -2.48 -1.35 -19.22
C SER A 160 -3.93 -0.95 -18.91
N ASN A 161 -4.28 -0.80 -17.63
CA ASN A 161 -5.61 -0.40 -17.20
C ASN A 161 -5.66 1.04 -16.65
N PHE A 162 -4.62 1.85 -16.86
CA PHE A 162 -4.55 3.21 -16.33
C PHE A 162 -5.85 4.00 -16.55
N ASN A 163 -6.34 4.06 -17.78
CA ASN A 163 -7.56 4.79 -18.14
C ASN A 163 -8.85 4.23 -17.51
N LYS A 164 -8.82 3.00 -16.99
CA LYS A 164 -9.96 2.41 -16.26
C LYS A 164 -9.87 2.66 -14.75
N LEU A 165 -8.67 2.86 -14.24
CA LEU A 165 -8.38 2.99 -12.81
C LEU A 165 -8.25 4.44 -12.36
N VAL A 166 -7.79 5.32 -13.25
CA VAL A 166 -7.49 6.72 -12.95
C VAL A 166 -8.44 7.62 -13.73
N LYS A 167 -8.93 8.69 -13.09
CA LYS A 167 -9.76 9.70 -13.73
C LYS A 167 -8.95 10.55 -14.72
N LYS A 168 -9.65 11.27 -15.60
CA LYS A 168 -9.00 12.31 -16.43
C LYS A 168 -8.34 13.35 -15.51
N ASN A 169 -7.08 13.67 -15.78
CA ASN A 169 -6.21 14.54 -14.95
C ASN A 169 -5.80 13.95 -13.58
N GLY A 170 -6.12 12.71 -13.30
CA GLY A 170 -5.59 12.00 -12.14
C GLY A 170 -4.18 11.45 -12.38
N ILE A 171 -3.54 11.01 -11.32
CA ILE A 171 -2.18 10.44 -11.36
C ILE A 171 -2.13 9.05 -10.74
N MET A 172 -1.10 8.30 -11.11
CA MET A 172 -0.74 7.03 -10.51
C MET A 172 0.69 7.11 -9.97
N LEU A 173 0.88 6.77 -8.72
CA LEU A 173 2.17 6.70 -8.04
C LEU A 173 2.48 5.23 -7.73
N LEU A 174 3.63 4.76 -8.17
CA LEU A 174 4.06 3.37 -7.99
C LEU A 174 5.42 3.35 -7.31
N GLU A 175 5.57 2.53 -6.27
CA GLU A 175 6.89 2.15 -5.79
C GLU A 175 7.50 1.17 -6.78
N ILE A 176 8.76 1.40 -7.14
CA ILE A 176 9.55 0.53 -8.03
C ILE A 176 10.83 0.10 -7.31
N PRO A 177 11.36 -1.10 -7.61
CA PRO A 177 12.62 -1.53 -7.02
C PRO A 177 13.76 -0.59 -7.42
N PHE A 178 14.67 -0.36 -6.48
CA PHE A 178 15.95 0.27 -6.78
C PHE A 178 16.82 -0.78 -7.49
N SER A 179 17.27 -0.50 -8.71
CA SER A 179 18.19 -1.35 -9.48
C SER A 179 19.64 -1.10 -9.08
#